data_23d991a49c262fd4dd0dcdb80a73a494
#
_entry.id   23d991a49c262fd4dd0dcdb80a73a494
#
_cell.length_a   1.000
_cell.length_b   1.000
_cell.length_c   1.000
_cell.angle_alpha   90.00
_cell.angle_beta   90.00
_cell.angle_gamma   90.00
#
_symmetry.space_group_name_H-M   'P 1'
#
loop_
_entity.id
_entity.type
_entity.pdbx_description
1 polymer ?
#
loop_
_entity_poly.entity_id
_entity_poly.type
_entity_poly.pdbx_seq_one_letter_code
_entity_poly.pdbx_strand_id
1 'polypeptide(L)'
;MAKLRNIMLLCLCALMAVPALRADHLTIIAVNDTHSQIDPTSDGKGGVARRRAIYDKLRAQNPNTVLIHAGDAVQGTLFFSLYRGEVEYALMDTLGYDAIILGNHEFDNGMEELAAHYRDVDAVKISTNYDFSATPLDGLFQPYWVKAVGDKRVAFFGINVNPEGLISGSNCENLRYLDAPDVADATARYLKEVQHVDYAIMVSHIGYSSYEPSEPNDTLIIGHSHYIDMVISSHSHTTIKPGGGMDRISNADGKMIPIGQNGKSGKLVATYDLDLESGDIVYNHITVDESWDEAASRYTAMNTWLDNYRHGVDSIMNNPVASSTRFMKNSSDAIQNWVSDATMEIITEVSGIKNIDCAIMNKGGIRTDMPKGTVTEGLIGSMFPFDNRFVVLEMPGTELIESLKLMCGRGGDAVSKELKATYNKKGELVKATIKGKKIDPNKTYIVATIDYLANGGDYMTPMTRCKRLFTDSQKYGNHILEYVKRLEAAGKKIDAKDEVRIKEL
;
A
#
# COMPACT_ATOMS: atom_id res chain seq x y z
N MET A 1 4.39 40.64 61.27
CA MET A 1 5.18 40.70 60.03
C MET A 1 5.94 39.38 59.72
N ALA A 2 5.93 38.37 60.55
CA ALA A 2 6.58 37.07 60.29
C ALA A 2 5.72 36.05 59.55
N LYS A 3 4.39 36.21 59.53
CA LYS A 3 3.46 35.26 58.84
C LYS A 3 3.30 35.53 57.34
N LEU A 4 3.61 36.71 56.83
CA LEU A 4 3.57 37.01 55.40
C LEU A 4 4.78 36.53 54.61
N ARG A 5 5.93 36.31 55.29
CA ARG A 5 7.20 35.91 54.67
C ARG A 5 7.24 34.40 54.35
N ASN A 6 6.49 33.58 55.07
CA ASN A 6 6.42 32.12 54.85
C ASN A 6 5.38 31.70 53.76
N ILE A 7 4.44 32.55 53.40
CA ILE A 7 3.48 32.29 52.32
C ILE A 7 4.13 32.59 50.95
N MET A 8 5.05 33.56 50.88
CA MET A 8 5.77 33.89 49.64
C MET A 8 6.86 32.87 49.27
N LEU A 9 7.36 32.08 50.23
CA LEU A 9 8.39 31.04 49.95
C LEU A 9 7.75 29.70 49.54
N LEU A 10 6.46 29.44 49.85
CA LEU A 10 5.75 28.22 49.41
C LEU A 10 5.14 28.36 48.00
N CYS A 11 4.96 29.56 47.50
CA CYS A 11 4.48 29.79 46.12
C CYS A 11 5.61 29.73 45.05
N LEU A 12 6.89 29.76 45.47
CA LEU A 12 8.03 29.71 44.51
C LEU A 12 8.59 28.32 44.26
N CYS A 13 8.10 27.29 44.99
CA CYS A 13 8.50 25.88 44.77
C CYS A 13 7.46 25.06 44.01
N ALA A 14 6.35 25.68 43.54
CA ALA A 14 5.35 24.99 42.72
C ALA A 14 5.46 25.29 41.21
N LEU A 15 6.48 26.05 40.80
CA LEU A 15 6.79 26.23 39.40
C LEU A 15 8.07 25.47 39.08
N MET A 16 7.95 24.59 38.11
CA MET A 16 9.00 23.87 37.39
C MET A 16 9.24 22.41 37.83
N ALA A 17 8.21 21.59 37.75
CA ALA A 17 8.40 20.31 37.15
C ALA A 17 8.01 20.44 35.66
N VAL A 18 8.75 21.24 34.90
CA VAL A 18 8.90 21.02 33.46
C VAL A 18 9.57 19.65 33.38
N PRO A 19 8.97 18.64 32.73
CA PRO A 19 9.71 17.41 32.46
C PRO A 19 11.01 17.87 31.80
N ALA A 20 12.15 17.45 32.36
CA ALA A 20 13.43 17.71 31.73
C ALA A 20 13.30 17.29 30.28
N LEU A 21 13.42 18.27 29.34
CA LEU A 21 13.47 17.95 27.92
C LEU A 21 14.49 16.83 27.78
N ARG A 22 14.05 15.67 27.26
CA ARG A 22 14.96 14.57 26.90
C ARG A 22 15.70 15.01 25.64
N ALA A 23 16.71 15.87 25.82
CA ALA A 23 17.55 16.36 24.73
C ALA A 23 18.32 15.22 24.02
N ASP A 24 18.40 14.08 24.67
CA ASP A 24 19.12 12.86 24.32
C ASP A 24 18.23 11.78 23.65
N HIS A 25 16.94 12.07 23.38
CA HIS A 25 16.04 11.15 22.72
C HIS A 25 15.44 11.74 21.43
N LEU A 26 15.30 10.90 20.40
CA LEU A 26 14.53 11.19 19.19
C LEU A 26 13.30 10.29 19.16
N THR A 27 12.11 10.88 19.14
CA THR A 27 10.87 10.14 18.88
C THR A 27 10.58 10.15 17.38
N ILE A 28 10.58 8.97 16.75
CA ILE A 28 10.19 8.80 15.36
C ILE A 28 8.78 8.26 15.33
N ILE A 29 7.87 8.99 14.68
CA ILE A 29 6.50 8.57 14.42
C ILE A 29 6.45 8.11 12.98
N ALA A 30 5.94 6.90 12.72
CA ALA A 30 5.83 6.39 11.37
C ALA A 30 4.43 5.83 11.08
N VAL A 31 3.97 6.08 9.87
CA VAL A 31 2.80 5.44 9.27
C VAL A 31 3.15 5.00 7.87
N ASN A 32 2.44 3.98 7.39
CA ASN A 32 2.62 3.37 6.08
C ASN A 32 1.27 2.93 5.54
N ASP A 33 1.18 2.76 4.22
CA ASP A 33 0.05 2.12 3.53
C ASP A 33 -1.30 2.68 4.01
N THR A 34 -1.42 4.01 4.07
CA THR A 34 -2.66 4.65 4.55
C THR A 34 -3.80 4.53 3.53
N HIS A 35 -3.47 4.31 2.25
CA HIS A 35 -4.41 3.93 1.19
C HIS A 35 -5.67 4.79 1.16
N SER A 36 -5.50 6.12 1.12
CA SER A 36 -6.61 7.08 1.08
C SER A 36 -7.64 6.91 2.19
N GLN A 37 -7.28 6.24 3.29
CA GLN A 37 -8.19 6.04 4.41
C GLN A 37 -8.28 7.32 5.25
N ILE A 38 -9.12 8.24 4.78
CA ILE A 38 -9.36 9.55 5.41
C ILE A 38 -10.25 9.39 6.64
N ASP A 39 -11.38 8.71 6.49
CA ASP A 39 -12.33 8.45 7.58
C ASP A 39 -12.05 7.10 8.26
N PRO A 40 -12.58 6.85 9.46
CA PRO A 40 -12.46 5.55 10.11
C PRO A 40 -13.00 4.41 9.23
N THR A 41 -12.34 3.25 9.30
CA THR A 41 -12.81 2.02 8.64
C THR A 41 -14.08 1.47 9.32
N SER A 42 -14.74 0.50 8.68
CA SER A 42 -15.99 -0.11 9.19
C SER A 42 -15.84 -0.79 10.56
N ASP A 43 -14.61 -1.13 10.97
CA ASP A 43 -14.30 -1.65 12.32
C ASP A 43 -14.02 -0.54 13.35
N GLY A 44 -14.30 0.72 13.00
CA GLY A 44 -14.18 1.89 13.87
C GLY A 44 -12.75 2.38 14.06
N LYS A 45 -11.75 1.85 13.36
CA LYS A 45 -10.35 2.22 13.50
C LYS A 45 -9.86 3.15 12.39
N GLY A 46 -8.73 3.81 12.62
CA GLY A 46 -8.17 4.77 11.66
C GLY A 46 -8.83 6.14 11.77
N GLY A 47 -8.74 6.91 10.67
CA GLY A 47 -9.22 8.28 10.58
C GLY A 47 -8.14 9.33 10.75
N VAL A 48 -8.07 10.27 9.78
CA VAL A 48 -6.98 11.27 9.72
C VAL A 48 -6.98 12.23 10.91
N ALA A 49 -8.16 12.64 11.40
CA ALA A 49 -8.25 13.55 12.54
C ALA A 49 -7.73 12.92 13.84
N ARG A 50 -7.98 11.63 14.04
CA ARG A 50 -7.42 10.86 15.16
C ARG A 50 -5.91 10.72 15.06
N ARG A 51 -5.39 10.43 13.86
CA ARG A 51 -3.93 10.38 13.61
C ARG A 51 -3.30 11.73 13.93
N ARG A 52 -3.88 12.84 13.49
CA ARG A 52 -3.42 14.19 13.83
C ARG A 52 -3.34 14.42 15.35
N ALA A 53 -4.36 13.99 16.09
CA ALA A 53 -4.37 14.10 17.54
C ALA A 53 -3.22 13.33 18.22
N ILE A 54 -2.91 12.15 17.71
CA ILE A 54 -1.77 11.34 18.17
C ILE A 54 -0.45 12.07 17.89
N TYR A 55 -0.26 12.58 16.67
CA TYR A 55 0.97 13.28 16.28
C TYR A 55 1.21 14.52 17.13
N ASP A 56 0.19 15.36 17.33
CA ASP A 56 0.29 16.56 18.14
C ASP A 56 0.59 16.23 19.61
N LYS A 57 -0.02 15.16 20.16
CA LYS A 57 0.30 14.71 21.52
C LYS A 57 1.76 14.26 21.66
N LEU A 58 2.27 13.49 20.72
CA LEU A 58 3.65 13.01 20.76
C LEU A 58 4.66 14.14 20.60
N ARG A 59 4.40 15.09 19.67
CA ARG A 59 5.23 16.29 19.52
C ARG A 59 5.23 17.18 20.76
N ALA A 60 4.10 17.27 21.45
CA ALA A 60 4.03 18.00 22.71
C ALA A 60 4.81 17.33 23.86
N GLN A 61 4.99 16.02 23.80
CA GLN A 61 5.77 15.25 24.77
C GLN A 61 7.28 15.29 24.52
N ASN A 62 7.69 15.34 23.26
CA ASN A 62 9.09 15.45 22.87
C ASN A 62 9.22 16.39 21.65
N PRO A 63 9.88 17.56 21.79
CA PRO A 63 10.13 18.47 20.67
C PRO A 63 11.10 17.87 19.63
N ASN A 64 11.95 16.89 20.01
CA ASN A 64 12.76 16.12 19.11
C ASN A 64 11.94 14.97 18.52
N THR A 65 10.95 15.31 17.70
CA THR A 65 10.05 14.35 17.04
C THR A 65 10.18 14.50 15.54
N VAL A 66 10.15 13.37 14.84
CA VAL A 66 10.11 13.26 13.37
C VAL A 66 8.88 12.43 12.99
N LEU A 67 8.08 12.91 12.05
CA LEU A 67 6.93 12.20 11.49
C LEU A 67 7.21 11.79 10.05
N ILE A 68 7.11 10.49 9.77
CA ILE A 68 7.45 9.89 8.47
C ILE A 68 6.24 9.14 7.89
N HIS A 69 6.00 9.30 6.59
CA HIS A 69 5.13 8.43 5.81
C HIS A 69 5.96 7.51 4.92
N ALA A 70 5.80 6.19 5.09
CA ALA A 70 6.61 5.18 4.40
C ALA A 70 5.94 4.64 3.12
N GLY A 71 5.29 5.53 2.33
CA GLY A 71 4.70 5.21 1.03
C GLY A 71 3.28 4.65 1.09
N ASP A 72 2.64 4.54 -0.07
CA ASP A 72 1.25 4.15 -0.28
C ASP A 72 0.26 5.01 0.54
N ALA A 73 0.39 6.32 0.40
CA ALA A 73 -0.54 7.27 1.00
C ALA A 73 -1.89 7.26 0.26
N VAL A 74 -1.85 7.02 -1.02
CA VAL A 74 -2.99 7.07 -1.96
C VAL A 74 -3.52 5.69 -2.31
N GLN A 75 -4.61 5.64 -3.04
CA GLN A 75 -5.29 4.45 -3.57
C GLN A 75 -5.96 3.62 -2.46
N GLY A 76 -7.19 3.15 -2.69
CA GLY A 76 -7.91 2.21 -1.82
C GLY A 76 -9.30 2.67 -1.38
N THR A 77 -9.65 3.96 -1.54
CA THR A 77 -10.98 4.48 -1.24
C THR A 77 -11.53 5.36 -2.35
N LEU A 78 -12.80 5.76 -2.24
CA LEU A 78 -13.44 6.69 -3.17
C LEU A 78 -12.80 8.10 -3.15
N PHE A 79 -12.12 8.48 -2.10
CA PHE A 79 -11.38 9.76 -2.10
C PHE A 79 -10.37 9.76 -3.25
N PHE A 80 -9.55 8.72 -3.37
CA PHE A 80 -8.62 8.62 -4.49
C PHE A 80 -9.32 8.49 -5.84
N SER A 81 -10.34 7.65 -5.93
CA SER A 81 -11.05 7.41 -7.20
C SER A 81 -11.70 8.68 -7.76
N LEU A 82 -12.20 9.57 -6.89
CA LEU A 82 -12.86 10.82 -7.26
C LEU A 82 -11.90 12.00 -7.37
N TYR A 83 -10.91 12.08 -6.47
CA TYR A 83 -10.07 13.27 -6.31
C TYR A 83 -8.58 13.02 -6.63
N ARG A 84 -8.23 11.79 -7.04
CA ARG A 84 -6.94 11.43 -7.65
C ARG A 84 -5.71 11.79 -6.81
N GLY A 85 -5.83 11.80 -5.48
CA GLY A 85 -4.74 12.11 -4.55
C GLY A 85 -4.74 13.56 -4.05
N GLU A 86 -5.58 14.45 -4.57
CA GLU A 86 -5.66 15.85 -4.13
C GLU A 86 -5.84 15.96 -2.60
N VAL A 87 -6.73 15.14 -2.05
CA VAL A 87 -7.04 15.17 -0.61
C VAL A 87 -5.87 14.64 0.22
N GLU A 88 -5.29 13.52 -0.19
CA GLU A 88 -4.23 12.83 0.51
C GLU A 88 -2.96 13.67 0.56
N TYR A 89 -2.55 14.25 -0.56
CA TYR A 89 -1.33 15.06 -0.64
C TYR A 89 -1.49 16.40 0.08
N ALA A 90 -2.66 17.06 0.01
CA ALA A 90 -2.95 18.27 0.79
C ALA A 90 -2.96 18.00 2.32
N LEU A 91 -3.35 16.79 2.73
CA LEU A 91 -3.28 16.38 4.13
C LEU A 91 -1.85 16.13 4.63
N MET A 92 -0.87 15.86 3.77
CA MET A 92 0.52 15.66 4.19
C MET A 92 1.06 16.88 4.93
N ASP A 93 0.84 18.08 4.40
CA ASP A 93 1.25 19.33 5.06
C ASP A 93 0.40 19.65 6.28
N THR A 94 -0.92 19.42 6.18
CA THR A 94 -1.83 19.61 7.32
C THR A 94 -1.44 18.73 8.51
N LEU A 95 -1.01 17.50 8.28
CA LEU A 95 -0.53 16.58 9.30
C LEU A 95 0.90 16.88 9.74
N GLY A 96 1.66 17.60 8.90
CA GLY A 96 3.02 18.04 9.15
C GLY A 96 4.03 16.90 9.08
N TYR A 97 4.01 16.11 8.00
CA TYR A 97 5.07 15.13 7.76
C TYR A 97 6.41 15.83 7.59
N ASP A 98 7.45 15.34 8.28
CA ASP A 98 8.82 15.81 8.12
C ASP A 98 9.49 15.18 6.89
N ALA A 99 9.21 13.89 6.64
CA ALA A 99 9.73 13.17 5.49
C ALA A 99 8.72 12.15 4.94
N ILE A 100 8.81 11.91 3.63
CA ILE A 100 7.98 10.94 2.89
C ILE A 100 8.83 10.15 1.90
N ILE A 101 8.48 8.90 1.69
CA ILE A 101 8.99 8.10 0.57
C ILE A 101 7.83 7.70 -0.35
N LEU A 102 8.16 7.16 -1.52
CA LEU A 102 7.16 6.61 -2.45
C LEU A 102 6.82 5.17 -2.10
N GLY A 103 5.56 4.79 -2.32
CA GLY A 103 5.19 3.41 -2.54
C GLY A 103 4.92 3.16 -4.04
N ASN A 104 4.36 2.01 -4.37
CA ASN A 104 3.98 1.71 -5.75
C ASN A 104 2.69 2.44 -6.17
N HIS A 105 1.78 2.70 -5.26
CA HIS A 105 0.50 3.34 -5.57
C HIS A 105 0.58 4.85 -5.79
N GLU A 106 1.65 5.52 -5.40
CA GLU A 106 1.90 6.90 -5.80
C GLU A 106 1.96 7.07 -7.33
N PHE A 107 2.32 6.01 -8.06
CA PHE A 107 2.40 6.01 -9.52
C PHE A 107 1.08 5.68 -10.24
N ASP A 108 0.00 5.36 -9.54
CA ASP A 108 -1.25 4.88 -10.14
C ASP A 108 -1.85 5.84 -11.18
N ASN A 109 -1.69 7.15 -10.98
CA ASN A 109 -2.13 8.19 -11.92
C ASN A 109 -1.03 8.69 -12.87
N GLY A 110 0.16 8.08 -12.84
CA GLY A 110 1.32 8.49 -13.63
C GLY A 110 2.17 9.59 -12.98
N MET A 111 3.40 9.73 -13.47
CA MET A 111 4.41 10.61 -12.87
C MET A 111 4.17 12.11 -13.06
N GLU A 112 3.47 12.54 -14.12
CA GLU A 112 3.11 13.95 -14.32
C GLU A 112 2.17 14.44 -13.20
N GLU A 113 1.14 13.66 -12.88
CA GLU A 113 0.18 14.00 -11.84
C GLU A 113 0.83 13.93 -10.46
N LEU A 114 1.61 12.88 -10.19
CA LEU A 114 2.41 12.78 -8.98
C LEU A 114 3.35 13.99 -8.80
N ALA A 115 4.06 14.39 -9.84
CA ALA A 115 4.94 15.54 -9.81
C ALA A 115 4.19 16.85 -9.52
N ALA A 116 2.98 17.01 -10.08
CA ALA A 116 2.14 18.19 -9.82
C ALA A 116 1.80 18.30 -8.34
N HIS A 117 1.37 17.21 -7.70
CA HIS A 117 1.06 17.19 -6.27
C HIS A 117 2.32 17.34 -5.39
N TYR A 118 3.40 16.63 -5.71
CA TYR A 118 4.58 16.61 -4.84
C TYR A 118 5.36 17.91 -4.83
N ARG A 119 5.21 18.79 -5.85
CA ARG A 119 5.81 20.13 -5.82
C ARG A 119 5.27 20.98 -4.69
N ASP A 120 4.01 20.79 -4.34
CA ASP A 120 3.33 21.58 -3.30
C ASP A 120 3.44 20.99 -1.90
N VAL A 121 3.94 19.74 -1.74
CA VAL A 121 4.15 19.11 -0.42
C VAL A 121 5.45 19.60 0.20
N ASP A 122 5.40 20.13 1.42
CA ASP A 122 6.56 20.67 2.15
C ASP A 122 7.52 19.60 2.70
N ALA A 123 7.02 18.38 2.99
CA ALA A 123 7.81 17.28 3.52
C ALA A 123 9.02 16.97 2.66
N VAL A 124 10.13 16.57 3.29
CA VAL A 124 11.32 16.08 2.58
C VAL A 124 10.98 14.79 1.84
N LYS A 125 11.15 14.80 0.53
CA LYS A 125 10.90 13.65 -0.34
C LYS A 125 12.18 12.85 -0.50
N ILE A 126 12.18 11.58 -0.06
CA ILE A 126 13.36 10.73 -0.07
C ILE A 126 13.16 9.55 -1.01
N SER A 127 14.09 9.32 -1.91
CA SER A 127 14.20 8.11 -2.71
C SER A 127 15.67 7.88 -3.07
N THR A 128 16.21 6.73 -2.68
CA THR A 128 17.64 6.43 -2.82
C THR A 128 17.91 5.56 -4.03
N ASN A 129 17.00 4.65 -4.36
CA ASN A 129 17.19 3.64 -5.39
C ASN A 129 16.39 3.87 -6.68
N TYR A 130 15.81 5.07 -6.84
CA TYR A 130 15.21 5.51 -8.11
C TYR A 130 16.02 6.67 -8.71
N ASP A 131 16.33 6.58 -10.00
CA ASP A 131 16.88 7.68 -10.78
C ASP A 131 15.77 8.31 -11.62
N PHE A 132 15.38 9.53 -11.26
CA PHE A 132 14.30 10.29 -11.87
C PHE A 132 14.77 11.25 -12.98
N SER A 133 16.06 11.30 -13.32
CA SER A 133 16.67 12.32 -14.19
C SER A 133 16.03 12.44 -15.57
N ALA A 134 15.31 11.41 -16.05
CA ALA A 134 14.61 11.42 -17.33
C ALA A 134 13.07 11.39 -17.16
N THR A 135 12.55 11.84 -16.02
CA THR A 135 11.13 11.76 -15.68
C THR A 135 10.58 13.11 -15.21
N PRO A 136 9.25 13.31 -15.16
CA PRO A 136 8.63 14.50 -14.57
C PRO A 136 8.96 14.76 -13.09
N LEU A 137 9.51 13.76 -12.38
CA LEU A 137 9.89 13.82 -10.97
C LEU A 137 11.33 14.31 -10.75
N ASP A 138 12.07 14.65 -11.82
CA ASP A 138 13.45 15.12 -11.71
C ASP A 138 13.57 16.32 -10.76
N GLY A 139 14.57 16.23 -9.85
CA GLY A 139 14.87 17.27 -8.86
C GLY A 139 13.90 17.34 -7.66
N LEU A 140 12.85 16.49 -7.58
CA LEU A 140 11.92 16.51 -6.45
C LEU A 140 12.39 15.68 -5.26
N PHE A 141 13.25 14.69 -5.48
CA PHE A 141 13.70 13.76 -4.46
C PHE A 141 15.17 13.95 -4.14
N GLN A 142 15.51 13.68 -2.89
CA GLN A 142 16.90 13.55 -2.46
C GLN A 142 17.18 12.13 -1.96
N PRO A 143 18.43 11.64 -2.07
CA PRO A 143 18.73 10.25 -1.74
C PRO A 143 18.63 9.95 -0.25
N TYR A 144 18.81 10.94 0.62
CA TYR A 144 18.69 10.81 2.06
C TYR A 144 18.45 12.18 2.72
N TRP A 145 17.97 12.17 3.95
CA TRP A 145 17.78 13.36 4.78
C TRP A 145 18.48 13.17 6.13
N VAL A 146 19.16 14.22 6.63
CA VAL A 146 19.85 14.19 7.92
C VAL A 146 19.19 15.17 8.88
N LYS A 147 18.71 14.64 10.00
CA LYS A 147 18.20 15.41 11.15
C LYS A 147 19.27 15.53 12.21
N ALA A 148 19.62 16.76 12.60
CA ALA A 148 20.45 17.02 13.77
C ALA A 148 19.58 17.09 15.03
N VAL A 149 20.00 16.42 16.10
CA VAL A 149 19.37 16.45 17.43
C VAL A 149 20.51 16.59 18.45
N GLY A 150 20.66 17.79 19.01
CA GLY A 150 21.85 18.12 19.81
C GLY A 150 23.11 18.03 18.96
N ASP A 151 24.08 17.25 19.39
CA ASP A 151 25.32 16.94 18.67
C ASP A 151 25.23 15.68 17.79
N LYS A 152 24.12 14.95 17.85
CA LYS A 152 23.88 13.72 17.10
C LYS A 152 23.26 13.99 15.74
N ARG A 153 23.59 13.15 14.77
CA ARG A 153 23.12 13.20 13.38
C ARG A 153 22.42 11.91 13.03
N VAL A 154 21.12 11.98 12.76
CA VAL A 154 20.29 10.83 12.35
C VAL A 154 19.91 10.98 10.89
N ALA A 155 20.33 10.02 10.07
CA ALA A 155 20.01 9.99 8.65
C ALA A 155 18.86 9.04 8.36
N PHE A 156 17.98 9.47 7.44
CA PHE A 156 16.90 8.67 6.86
C PHE A 156 17.15 8.54 5.37
N PHE A 157 17.07 7.32 4.84
CA PHE A 157 17.19 7.05 3.40
C PHE A 157 16.07 6.12 2.93
N GLY A 158 15.61 6.29 1.68
CA GLY A 158 14.37 5.69 1.17
C GLY A 158 14.62 4.57 0.17
N ILE A 159 14.17 3.35 0.45
CA ILE A 159 14.25 2.21 -0.47
C ILE A 159 12.86 1.85 -0.97
N ASN A 160 12.72 1.86 -2.31
CA ASN A 160 11.46 1.66 -3.01
C ASN A 160 11.46 0.31 -3.76
N VAL A 161 10.26 -0.22 -4.04
CA VAL A 161 10.06 -1.48 -4.80
C VAL A 161 10.71 -1.43 -6.17
N ASN A 162 11.00 -2.61 -6.75
CA ASN A 162 11.22 -2.72 -8.19
C ASN A 162 9.90 -2.39 -8.92
N PRO A 163 9.86 -1.39 -9.82
CA PRO A 163 8.65 -1.04 -10.54
C PRO A 163 8.14 -2.18 -11.44
N GLU A 164 9.05 -3.02 -11.92
CA GLU A 164 8.70 -4.12 -12.83
C GLU A 164 7.73 -5.09 -12.14
N GLY A 165 6.60 -5.33 -12.78
CA GLY A 165 5.55 -6.21 -12.26
C GLY A 165 4.61 -5.59 -11.22
N LEU A 166 4.92 -4.43 -10.63
CA LEU A 166 4.11 -3.76 -9.61
C LEU A 166 3.49 -2.44 -10.07
N ILE A 167 4.19 -1.70 -10.95
CA ILE A 167 3.74 -0.42 -11.48
C ILE A 167 3.48 -0.59 -12.98
N SER A 168 2.40 -0.01 -13.50
CA SER A 168 2.17 0.00 -14.94
C SER A 168 3.33 0.68 -15.66
N GLY A 169 3.92 0.04 -16.68
CA GLY A 169 5.08 0.58 -17.39
C GLY A 169 4.86 1.97 -17.99
N SER A 170 3.61 2.28 -18.40
CA SER A 170 3.23 3.64 -18.86
C SER A 170 3.26 4.69 -17.74
N ASN A 171 3.13 4.27 -16.50
CA ASN A 171 3.09 5.15 -15.33
C ASN A 171 4.46 5.40 -14.70
N CYS A 172 5.48 4.65 -15.14
CA CYS A 172 6.87 4.78 -14.69
C CYS A 172 7.87 4.81 -15.87
N GLU A 173 7.46 5.33 -17.03
CA GLU A 173 8.29 5.42 -18.23
C GLU A 173 9.56 6.25 -17.96
N ASN A 174 10.72 5.71 -18.37
CA ASN A 174 12.05 6.29 -18.14
C ASN A 174 12.51 6.35 -16.66
N LEU A 175 11.73 5.84 -15.71
CA LEU A 175 12.20 5.63 -14.35
C LEU A 175 13.27 4.52 -14.35
N ARG A 176 14.46 4.82 -13.81
CA ARG A 176 15.52 3.83 -13.68
C ARG A 176 15.59 3.32 -12.25
N TYR A 177 15.35 2.02 -12.08
CA TYR A 177 15.51 1.33 -10.80
C TYR A 177 16.97 0.93 -10.59
N LEU A 178 17.47 1.16 -9.40
CA LEU A 178 18.76 0.67 -8.89
C LEU A 178 18.47 -0.42 -7.86
N ASP A 179 19.22 -1.51 -7.92
CA ASP A 179 18.98 -2.69 -7.09
C ASP A 179 18.95 -2.34 -5.60
N ALA A 180 17.87 -2.70 -4.92
CA ALA A 180 17.60 -2.25 -3.56
C ALA A 180 18.64 -2.76 -2.54
N PRO A 181 19.04 -4.05 -2.51
CA PRO A 181 20.10 -4.55 -1.62
C PRO A 181 21.42 -3.81 -1.79
N ASP A 182 21.87 -3.63 -3.03
CA ASP A 182 23.16 -2.99 -3.33
C ASP A 182 23.16 -1.52 -2.88
N VAL A 183 22.06 -0.81 -3.18
CA VAL A 183 21.93 0.61 -2.84
C VAL A 183 21.76 0.81 -1.34
N ALA A 184 21.01 -0.05 -0.65
CA ALA A 184 20.75 0.09 0.78
C ALA A 184 22.05 0.01 1.60
N ASP A 185 22.87 -1.03 1.39
CA ASP A 185 24.13 -1.20 2.14
C ASP A 185 25.16 -0.12 1.77
N ALA A 186 25.32 0.18 0.47
CA ALA A 186 26.23 1.22 0.00
C ALA A 186 25.86 2.60 0.57
N THR A 187 24.57 2.94 0.64
CA THR A 187 24.10 4.20 1.20
C THR A 187 24.32 4.27 2.71
N ALA A 188 23.95 3.21 3.45
CA ALA A 188 24.14 3.17 4.89
C ALA A 188 25.64 3.30 5.24
N ARG A 189 26.52 2.63 4.50
CA ARG A 189 27.97 2.76 4.64
C ARG A 189 28.45 4.18 4.36
N TYR A 190 28.01 4.78 3.26
CA TYR A 190 28.37 6.17 2.92
C TYR A 190 27.93 7.16 4.00
N LEU A 191 26.73 7.00 4.53
CA LEU A 191 26.21 7.83 5.61
C LEU A 191 27.07 7.72 6.88
N LYS A 192 27.47 6.52 7.25
CA LYS A 192 28.30 6.29 8.44
C LYS A 192 29.76 6.74 8.24
N GLU A 193 30.42 6.31 7.15
CA GLU A 193 31.87 6.48 6.97
C GLU A 193 32.24 7.85 6.38
N VAL A 194 31.38 8.43 5.52
CA VAL A 194 31.70 9.68 4.82
C VAL A 194 30.91 10.86 5.38
N GLN A 195 29.61 10.68 5.63
CA GLN A 195 28.76 11.72 6.21
C GLN A 195 28.87 11.79 7.74
N HIS A 196 29.47 10.79 8.36
CA HIS A 196 29.69 10.69 9.82
C HIS A 196 28.40 10.87 10.61
N VAL A 197 27.31 10.20 10.18
CA VAL A 197 26.07 10.17 10.95
C VAL A 197 26.16 9.15 12.09
N ASP A 198 25.52 9.45 13.21
CA ASP A 198 25.46 8.53 14.35
C ASP A 198 24.50 7.36 14.07
N TYR A 199 23.40 7.63 13.36
CA TYR A 199 22.40 6.63 13.04
C TYR A 199 21.98 6.70 11.57
N ALA A 200 21.88 5.54 10.91
CA ALA A 200 21.40 5.37 9.55
C ALA A 200 20.11 4.52 9.57
N ILE A 201 18.98 5.16 9.30
CA ILE A 201 17.63 4.57 9.35
C ILE A 201 17.11 4.38 7.93
N MET A 202 16.80 3.15 7.57
CA MET A 202 16.15 2.82 6.30
C MET A 202 14.64 2.99 6.43
N VAL A 203 14.05 3.80 5.56
CA VAL A 203 12.61 3.89 5.35
C VAL A 203 12.31 3.12 4.07
N SER A 204 11.54 2.05 4.17
CA SER A 204 11.43 1.06 3.13
C SER A 204 10.00 0.85 2.67
N HIS A 205 9.82 0.75 1.35
CA HIS A 205 8.57 0.31 0.74
C HIS A 205 8.80 -0.90 -0.19
N ILE A 206 9.41 -1.99 0.36
CA ILE A 206 9.65 -3.24 -0.37
C ILE A 206 9.05 -4.47 0.32
N GLY A 207 8.53 -4.30 1.54
CA GLY A 207 7.89 -5.36 2.31
C GLY A 207 8.81 -6.06 3.30
N TYR A 208 8.21 -6.49 4.43
CA TYR A 208 8.90 -7.33 5.41
C TYR A 208 9.39 -8.63 4.80
N SER A 209 8.55 -9.26 3.97
CA SER A 209 8.86 -10.43 3.15
C SER A 209 8.24 -10.26 1.77
N SER A 210 8.86 -10.80 0.74
CA SER A 210 8.36 -10.76 -0.64
C SER A 210 7.44 -11.94 -0.95
N TYR A 211 6.51 -11.74 -1.90
CA TYR A 211 5.70 -12.82 -2.46
C TYR A 211 6.52 -13.68 -3.42
N GLU A 212 7.46 -13.09 -4.15
CA GLU A 212 8.37 -13.78 -5.05
C GLU A 212 9.73 -13.97 -4.36
N PRO A 213 10.27 -15.21 -4.28
CA PRO A 213 11.52 -15.47 -3.58
C PRO A 213 12.76 -14.74 -4.17
N SER A 214 12.66 -14.30 -5.42
CA SER A 214 13.72 -13.55 -6.11
C SER A 214 13.70 -12.06 -5.84
N GLU A 215 12.60 -11.53 -5.30
CA GLU A 215 12.47 -10.10 -5.02
C GLU A 215 13.12 -9.74 -3.68
N PRO A 216 13.81 -8.60 -3.61
CA PRO A 216 14.37 -8.10 -2.36
C PRO A 216 13.25 -7.77 -1.36
N ASN A 217 13.56 -7.93 -0.09
CA ASN A 217 12.69 -7.55 1.02
C ASN A 217 13.53 -7.09 2.21
N ASP A 218 12.88 -6.49 3.20
CA ASP A 218 13.56 -5.88 4.35
C ASP A 218 14.39 -6.89 5.14
N THR A 219 13.88 -8.12 5.32
CA THR A 219 14.59 -9.13 6.11
C THR A 219 15.87 -9.59 5.43
N LEU A 220 15.89 -9.68 4.10
CA LEU A 220 17.08 -10.00 3.32
C LEU A 220 18.09 -8.85 3.35
N ILE A 221 17.65 -7.61 3.14
CA ILE A 221 18.54 -6.43 3.21
C ILE A 221 19.20 -6.34 4.58
N ILE A 222 18.42 -6.42 5.67
CA ILE A 222 18.97 -6.39 7.02
C ILE A 222 19.98 -7.53 7.22
N GLY A 223 19.65 -8.75 6.80
CA GLY A 223 20.51 -9.92 6.97
C GLY A 223 21.89 -9.81 6.30
N HIS A 224 22.01 -8.97 5.26
CA HIS A 224 23.27 -8.72 4.54
C HIS A 224 23.92 -7.38 4.91
N SER A 225 23.24 -6.48 5.64
CA SER A 225 23.74 -5.16 5.97
C SER A 225 24.71 -5.16 7.17
N HIS A 226 25.59 -4.14 7.19
CA HIS A 226 26.51 -3.88 8.29
C HIS A 226 26.24 -2.54 9.00
N TYR A 227 25.61 -1.59 8.32
CA TYR A 227 25.55 -0.18 8.71
C TYR A 227 24.15 0.34 9.02
N ILE A 228 23.11 -0.45 8.75
CA ILE A 228 21.72 -0.07 9.05
C ILE A 228 21.45 -0.24 10.54
N ASP A 229 20.93 0.81 11.19
CA ASP A 229 20.61 0.78 12.62
C ASP A 229 19.14 0.46 12.91
N MET A 230 18.23 0.79 12.00
CA MET A 230 16.77 0.54 12.13
C MET A 230 16.09 0.54 10.76
N VAL A 231 14.98 -0.15 10.65
CA VAL A 231 14.12 -0.15 9.44
C VAL A 231 12.68 0.22 9.79
N ILE A 232 12.13 1.20 9.05
CA ILE A 232 10.71 1.51 9.00
C ILE A 232 10.18 0.85 7.73
N SER A 233 9.43 -0.23 7.87
CA SER A 233 8.95 -1.10 6.79
C SER A 233 7.53 -0.76 6.37
N SER A 234 7.16 -1.11 5.11
CA SER A 234 5.82 -0.93 4.54
C SER A 234 5.51 -1.95 3.44
N HIS A 235 4.58 -1.68 2.52
CA HIS A 235 4.23 -2.45 1.33
C HIS A 235 3.50 -3.79 1.57
N SER A 236 4.05 -4.69 2.36
CA SER A 236 3.46 -6.04 2.59
C SER A 236 2.27 -6.04 3.54
N HIS A 237 1.85 -4.87 4.07
CA HIS A 237 0.76 -4.70 5.03
C HIS A 237 0.92 -5.58 6.28
N THR A 238 2.13 -5.97 6.61
CA THR A 238 2.43 -6.80 7.78
C THR A 238 2.22 -5.98 9.06
N THR A 239 1.57 -6.55 10.06
CA THR A 239 1.51 -5.94 11.39
C THR A 239 2.57 -6.58 12.26
N ILE A 240 3.72 -5.91 12.43
CA ILE A 240 4.80 -6.37 13.29
C ILE A 240 4.49 -5.90 14.71
N LYS A 241 4.19 -6.86 15.59
CA LYS A 241 3.88 -6.54 17.00
C LYS A 241 5.16 -6.25 17.78
N PRO A 242 5.23 -5.16 18.55
CA PRO A 242 6.35 -4.89 19.44
C PRO A 242 6.58 -6.07 20.40
N GLY A 243 7.84 -6.53 20.54
CA GLY A 243 8.20 -7.68 21.37
C GLY A 243 7.70 -9.03 20.84
N GLY A 244 7.16 -9.08 19.62
CA GLY A 244 6.58 -10.30 19.03
C GLY A 244 7.57 -11.21 18.32
N GLY A 245 8.87 -10.90 18.36
CA GLY A 245 9.95 -11.69 17.74
C GLY A 245 10.20 -11.39 16.27
N MET A 246 9.25 -10.75 15.57
CA MET A 246 9.43 -10.26 14.19
C MET A 246 10.03 -8.85 14.13
N ASP A 247 10.07 -8.16 15.25
CA ASP A 247 10.46 -6.74 15.38
C ASP A 247 11.98 -6.53 15.46
N ARG A 248 12.76 -7.60 15.35
CA ARG A 248 14.22 -7.56 15.31
C ARG A 248 14.79 -8.65 14.40
N ILE A 249 15.67 -8.26 13.50
CA ILE A 249 16.33 -9.14 12.54
C ILE A 249 17.84 -9.06 12.75
N SER A 250 18.53 -10.21 12.75
CA SER A 250 19.99 -10.24 12.84
C SER A 250 20.61 -9.74 11.53
N ASN A 251 21.52 -8.75 11.62
CA ASN A 251 22.30 -8.32 10.48
C ASN A 251 23.53 -9.25 10.25
N ALA A 252 24.37 -8.91 9.25
CA ALA A 252 25.57 -9.67 8.91
C ALA A 252 26.59 -9.81 10.06
N ASP A 253 26.61 -8.86 11.00
CA ASP A 253 27.49 -8.86 12.17
C ASP A 253 26.87 -9.51 13.41
N GLY A 254 25.66 -10.06 13.30
CA GLY A 254 24.92 -10.64 14.42
C GLY A 254 24.20 -9.61 15.32
N LYS A 255 24.21 -8.31 14.96
CA LYS A 255 23.49 -7.26 15.67
C LYS A 255 21.99 -7.37 15.34
N MET A 256 21.15 -7.30 16.38
CA MET A 256 19.69 -7.33 16.21
C MET A 256 19.15 -5.96 15.82
N ILE A 257 18.79 -5.77 14.56
CA ILE A 257 18.29 -4.52 14.00
C ILE A 257 16.77 -4.43 14.20
N PRO A 258 16.29 -3.34 14.83
CA PRO A 258 14.85 -3.09 14.98
C PRO A 258 14.18 -2.86 13.62
N ILE A 259 13.01 -3.46 13.45
CA ILE A 259 12.15 -3.26 12.28
C ILE A 259 10.69 -3.18 12.71
N GLY A 260 9.90 -2.29 12.10
CA GLY A 260 8.47 -2.19 12.37
C GLY A 260 7.68 -1.89 11.11
N GLN A 261 6.46 -2.45 11.04
CA GLN A 261 5.46 -2.19 10.02
C GLN A 261 4.06 -2.23 10.65
N ASN A 262 3.16 -1.32 10.25
CA ASN A 262 1.93 -0.99 10.99
C ASN A 262 0.66 -1.53 10.32
N GLY A 263 0.74 -2.60 9.55
CA GLY A 263 -0.39 -3.04 8.74
C GLY A 263 -0.72 -2.00 7.66
N LYS A 264 -2.00 -1.63 7.54
CA LYS A 264 -2.47 -0.64 6.57
C LYS A 264 -3.64 0.20 7.06
N SER A 265 -4.09 1.14 6.21
CA SER A 265 -5.28 2.00 6.41
C SER A 265 -5.17 2.94 7.60
N GLY A 266 -3.95 3.22 8.08
CA GLY A 266 -3.71 4.14 9.19
C GLY A 266 -4.39 3.76 10.50
N LYS A 267 -4.64 2.46 10.74
CA LYS A 267 -5.25 1.92 11.97
C LYS A 267 -4.30 1.89 13.15
N LEU A 268 -3.02 1.90 12.85
CA LEU A 268 -1.93 1.94 13.82
C LEU A 268 -0.97 3.08 13.48
N VAL A 269 -0.35 3.65 14.50
CA VAL A 269 0.77 4.58 14.40
C VAL A 269 1.94 3.95 15.12
N ALA A 270 3.07 3.76 14.43
CA ALA A 270 4.29 3.32 15.08
C ALA A 270 5.00 4.47 15.77
N THR A 271 5.63 4.17 16.87
CA THR A 271 6.60 5.04 17.52
C THR A 271 7.89 4.31 17.80
N TYR A 272 9.02 4.94 17.51
CA TYR A 272 10.33 4.47 17.88
C TYR A 272 10.97 5.56 18.75
N ASP A 273 11.29 5.22 19.98
CA ASP A 273 12.00 6.11 20.90
C ASP A 273 13.47 5.70 20.89
N LEU A 274 14.29 6.50 20.19
CA LEU A 274 15.73 6.30 20.04
C LEU A 274 16.45 7.10 21.11
N ASP A 275 17.09 6.41 22.04
CA ASP A 275 18.08 6.97 22.94
C ASP A 275 19.38 7.24 22.15
N LEU A 276 19.72 8.51 21.98
CA LEU A 276 20.83 8.93 21.13
C LEU A 276 22.22 8.68 21.75
N GLU A 277 22.30 8.39 23.05
CA GLU A 277 23.55 8.07 23.74
C GLU A 277 23.83 6.57 23.75
N SER A 278 22.84 5.76 24.13
CA SER A 278 22.99 4.30 24.17
C SER A 278 22.77 3.63 22.82
N GLY A 279 22.00 4.24 21.92
CA GLY A 279 21.53 3.65 20.67
C GLY A 279 20.37 2.67 20.84
N ASP A 280 19.78 2.60 22.03
CA ASP A 280 18.62 1.75 22.28
C ASP A 280 17.39 2.31 21.58
N ILE A 281 16.62 1.41 20.94
CA ILE A 281 15.39 1.76 20.25
C ILE A 281 14.25 0.96 20.86
N VAL A 282 13.23 1.69 21.36
CA VAL A 282 11.98 1.13 21.85
C VAL A 282 10.88 1.33 20.80
N TYR A 283 10.41 0.23 20.25
CA TYR A 283 9.32 0.21 19.25
C TYR A 283 7.97 -0.05 19.92
N ASN A 284 6.96 0.76 19.57
CA ASN A 284 5.59 0.61 20.05
C ASN A 284 4.57 0.93 18.96
N HIS A 285 3.30 0.49 19.19
CA HIS A 285 2.13 0.86 18.41
C HIS A 285 1.13 1.67 19.25
N ILE A 286 0.50 2.64 18.61
CA ILE A 286 -0.68 3.32 19.14
C ILE A 286 -1.86 2.95 18.22
N THR A 287 -2.92 2.37 18.78
CA THR A 287 -4.15 2.09 18.05
C THR A 287 -4.89 3.40 17.80
N VAL A 288 -5.32 3.60 16.56
CA VAL A 288 -6.12 4.74 16.13
C VAL A 288 -7.58 4.33 16.20
N ASP A 289 -8.25 4.56 17.32
CA ASP A 289 -9.63 4.17 17.59
C ASP A 289 -10.44 5.32 18.20
N GLU A 290 -11.67 5.04 18.66
CA GLU A 290 -12.60 6.01 19.22
C GLU A 290 -12.08 6.72 20.47
N SER A 291 -11.11 6.19 21.18
CA SER A 291 -10.50 6.85 22.34
C SER A 291 -9.85 8.21 22.00
N TRP A 292 -9.62 8.47 20.72
CA TRP A 292 -9.06 9.71 20.20
C TRP A 292 -10.09 10.72 19.69
N ASP A 293 -11.40 10.40 19.71
CA ASP A 293 -12.46 11.25 19.13
C ASP A 293 -12.55 12.62 19.79
N GLU A 294 -12.47 12.69 21.12
CA GLU A 294 -12.48 13.95 21.84
C GLU A 294 -11.31 14.85 21.42
N ALA A 295 -10.11 14.30 21.35
CA ALA A 295 -8.93 15.02 20.92
C ALA A 295 -8.99 15.40 19.42
N ALA A 296 -9.57 14.56 18.58
CA ALA A 296 -9.75 14.79 17.16
C ALA A 296 -10.79 15.86 16.84
N SER A 297 -11.80 16.04 17.69
CA SER A 297 -12.89 17.01 17.49
C SER A 297 -12.43 18.46 17.40
N ARG A 298 -11.26 18.79 17.93
CA ARG A 298 -10.68 20.15 17.88
C ARG A 298 -10.21 20.59 16.49
N TYR A 299 -10.01 19.66 15.55
CA TYR A 299 -9.53 19.99 14.19
C TYR A 299 -10.69 20.39 13.27
N THR A 300 -11.53 21.32 13.73
CA THR A 300 -12.75 21.75 13.02
C THR A 300 -12.46 22.29 11.62
N ALA A 301 -11.41 23.09 11.43
CA ALA A 301 -11.04 23.62 10.12
C ALA A 301 -10.70 22.52 9.12
N MET A 302 -9.89 21.53 9.54
CA MET A 302 -9.54 20.37 8.70
C MET A 302 -10.79 19.54 8.38
N ASN A 303 -11.64 19.26 9.35
CA ASN A 303 -12.87 18.50 9.14
C ASN A 303 -13.83 19.24 8.20
N THR A 304 -14.03 20.55 8.37
CA THR A 304 -14.86 21.36 7.46
C THR A 304 -14.33 21.37 6.04
N TRP A 305 -13.01 21.43 5.87
CA TRP A 305 -12.39 21.31 4.55
C TRP A 305 -12.63 19.92 3.94
N LEU A 306 -12.49 18.85 4.72
CA LEU A 306 -12.76 17.46 4.29
C LEU A 306 -14.24 17.24 3.94
N ASP A 307 -15.19 17.95 4.59
CA ASP A 307 -16.60 17.79 4.31
C ASP A 307 -16.97 18.17 2.87
N ASN A 308 -16.21 19.08 2.23
CA ASN A 308 -16.39 19.40 0.80
C ASN A 308 -16.17 18.18 -0.10
N TYR A 309 -15.23 17.30 0.28
CA TYR A 309 -14.92 16.06 -0.46
C TYR A 309 -15.83 14.91 -0.03
N ARG A 310 -16.17 14.81 1.27
CA ARG A 310 -17.10 13.81 1.80
C ARG A 310 -18.45 13.84 1.12
N HIS A 311 -18.99 15.03 0.81
CA HIS A 311 -20.26 15.15 0.10
C HIS A 311 -20.24 14.43 -1.26
N GLY A 312 -19.15 14.51 -2.02
CA GLY A 312 -18.98 13.78 -3.26
C GLY A 312 -18.92 12.26 -3.05
N VAL A 313 -18.14 11.83 -2.07
CA VAL A 313 -18.04 10.41 -1.66
C VAL A 313 -19.40 9.88 -1.20
N ASP A 314 -20.08 10.56 -0.31
CA ASP A 314 -21.36 10.13 0.25
C ASP A 314 -22.48 10.01 -0.78
N SER A 315 -22.49 10.87 -1.81
CA SER A 315 -23.47 10.82 -2.90
C SER A 315 -23.40 9.49 -3.68
N ILE A 316 -22.21 8.89 -3.76
CA ILE A 316 -21.96 7.63 -4.45
C ILE A 316 -22.03 6.46 -3.46
N MET A 317 -21.48 6.62 -2.25
CA MET A 317 -21.40 5.55 -1.25
C MET A 317 -22.76 4.95 -0.91
N ASN A 318 -23.81 5.78 -0.84
CA ASN A 318 -25.11 5.36 -0.38
C ASN A 318 -26.11 5.06 -1.52
N ASN A 319 -25.71 5.17 -2.79
CA ASN A 319 -26.60 4.88 -3.94
C ASN A 319 -26.74 3.37 -4.14
N PRO A 320 -27.91 2.73 -3.85
CA PRO A 320 -28.09 1.30 -4.03
C PRO A 320 -28.20 0.97 -5.53
N VAL A 321 -27.44 -0.01 -5.99
CA VAL A 321 -27.37 -0.40 -7.41
C VAL A 321 -27.64 -1.88 -7.66
N ALA A 322 -27.49 -2.73 -6.63
CA ALA A 322 -27.72 -4.17 -6.73
C ALA A 322 -27.94 -4.80 -5.36
N SER A 323 -28.16 -6.11 -5.34
CA SER A 323 -28.19 -6.91 -4.11
C SER A 323 -27.37 -8.19 -4.24
N SER A 324 -26.77 -8.64 -3.11
CA SER A 324 -26.04 -9.90 -3.02
C SER A 324 -26.75 -10.89 -2.11
N THR A 325 -26.72 -12.18 -2.46
CA THR A 325 -27.36 -13.25 -1.68
C THR A 325 -26.58 -13.61 -0.42
N ARG A 326 -25.27 -13.33 -0.40
CA ARG A 326 -24.35 -13.75 0.66
C ARG A 326 -23.20 -12.78 0.85
N PHE A 327 -22.59 -12.83 2.05
CA PHE A 327 -21.31 -12.18 2.29
C PHE A 327 -20.20 -12.95 1.56
N MET A 328 -19.31 -12.23 0.85
CA MET A 328 -18.12 -12.78 0.22
C MET A 328 -16.91 -11.90 0.59
N LYS A 329 -15.96 -12.51 1.32
CA LYS A 329 -14.72 -11.83 1.68
C LYS A 329 -13.88 -11.57 0.42
N ASN A 330 -13.20 -10.44 0.32
CA ASN A 330 -12.38 -10.07 -0.84
C ASN A 330 -11.28 -11.10 -1.20
N SER A 331 -10.84 -11.90 -0.22
CA SER A 331 -9.87 -13.00 -0.41
C SER A 331 -10.52 -14.37 -0.63
N SER A 332 -11.87 -14.48 -0.65
CA SER A 332 -12.57 -15.77 -0.81
C SER A 332 -12.65 -16.21 -2.27
N ASP A 333 -12.73 -17.53 -2.49
CA ASP A 333 -12.95 -18.08 -3.83
C ASP A 333 -14.27 -17.58 -4.44
N ALA A 334 -15.31 -17.38 -3.62
CA ALA A 334 -16.61 -16.92 -4.12
C ALA A 334 -16.51 -15.55 -4.83
N ILE A 335 -15.85 -14.56 -4.22
CA ILE A 335 -15.73 -13.24 -4.85
C ILE A 335 -14.82 -13.29 -6.09
N GLN A 336 -13.73 -14.04 -6.05
CA GLN A 336 -12.81 -14.23 -7.17
C GLN A 336 -13.54 -14.91 -8.35
N ASN A 337 -14.37 -15.91 -8.06
CA ASN A 337 -15.19 -16.60 -9.05
C ASN A 337 -16.24 -15.67 -9.67
N TRP A 338 -16.93 -14.86 -8.85
CA TRP A 338 -17.89 -13.90 -9.34
C TRP A 338 -17.25 -12.87 -10.28
N VAL A 339 -16.13 -12.29 -9.86
CA VAL A 339 -15.40 -11.28 -10.64
C VAL A 339 -14.97 -11.84 -11.99
N SER A 340 -14.33 -13.01 -12.02
CA SER A 340 -13.82 -13.59 -13.26
C SER A 340 -14.94 -14.11 -14.18
N ASP A 341 -16.05 -14.63 -13.63
CA ASP A 341 -17.20 -15.03 -14.44
C ASP A 341 -17.95 -13.81 -15.00
N ALA A 342 -18.13 -12.74 -14.21
CA ALA A 342 -18.67 -11.47 -14.69
C ALA A 342 -17.78 -10.86 -15.79
N THR A 343 -16.47 -10.90 -15.64
CA THR A 343 -15.51 -10.48 -16.66
C THR A 343 -15.75 -11.21 -17.98
N MET A 344 -15.94 -12.53 -17.96
CA MET A 344 -16.24 -13.32 -19.17
C MET A 344 -17.51 -12.85 -19.87
N GLU A 345 -18.58 -12.60 -19.11
CA GLU A 345 -19.86 -12.14 -19.68
C GLU A 345 -19.72 -10.74 -20.28
N ILE A 346 -19.14 -9.80 -19.53
CA ILE A 346 -19.01 -8.40 -19.95
C ILE A 346 -18.11 -8.29 -21.17
N ILE A 347 -16.91 -8.89 -21.13
CA ILE A 347 -15.93 -8.71 -22.20
C ILE A 347 -16.35 -9.37 -23.51
N THR A 348 -17.13 -10.46 -23.44
CA THR A 348 -17.72 -11.10 -24.62
C THR A 348 -18.71 -10.14 -25.32
N GLU A 349 -19.47 -9.38 -24.53
CA GLU A 349 -20.42 -8.39 -25.05
C GLU A 349 -19.70 -7.16 -25.60
N VAL A 350 -18.78 -6.57 -24.83
CA VAL A 350 -18.10 -5.31 -25.14
C VAL A 350 -17.12 -5.46 -26.32
N SER A 351 -16.35 -6.55 -26.35
CA SER A 351 -15.40 -6.79 -27.44
C SER A 351 -16.01 -7.36 -28.72
N GLY A 352 -17.20 -7.95 -28.62
CA GLY A 352 -17.82 -8.71 -29.72
C GLY A 352 -17.13 -10.04 -30.04
N ILE A 353 -16.09 -10.43 -29.30
CA ILE A 353 -15.30 -11.66 -29.49
C ILE A 353 -16.04 -12.82 -28.80
N LYS A 354 -16.66 -13.71 -29.61
CA LYS A 354 -17.53 -14.80 -29.10
C LYS A 354 -16.77 -16.02 -28.56
N ASN A 355 -15.55 -16.24 -28.97
CA ASN A 355 -14.80 -17.48 -28.68
C ASN A 355 -13.71 -17.28 -27.64
N ILE A 356 -14.01 -16.55 -26.56
CA ILE A 356 -13.09 -16.39 -25.44
C ILE A 356 -13.03 -17.72 -24.68
N ASP A 357 -11.81 -18.19 -24.41
CA ASP A 357 -11.57 -19.48 -23.79
C ASP A 357 -11.67 -19.44 -22.26
N CYS A 358 -11.14 -18.40 -21.65
CA CYS A 358 -11.18 -18.15 -20.20
C CYS A 358 -10.89 -16.67 -19.87
N ALA A 359 -11.17 -16.28 -18.62
CA ALA A 359 -10.68 -15.04 -18.05
C ALA A 359 -9.68 -15.29 -16.92
N ILE A 360 -8.69 -14.42 -16.82
CA ILE A 360 -7.70 -14.39 -15.76
C ILE A 360 -7.68 -12.97 -15.17
N MET A 361 -7.92 -12.89 -13.85
CA MET A 361 -7.95 -11.65 -13.09
C MET A 361 -7.02 -11.79 -11.87
N ASN A 362 -6.48 -10.70 -11.36
CA ASN A 362 -5.69 -10.76 -10.14
C ASN A 362 -6.56 -10.59 -8.89
N LYS A 363 -6.30 -11.40 -7.87
CA LYS A 363 -6.99 -11.29 -6.57
C LYS A 363 -6.71 -9.97 -5.86
N GLY A 364 -5.52 -9.38 -6.05
CA GLY A 364 -5.13 -8.08 -5.50
C GLY A 364 -5.97 -6.91 -6.05
N GLY A 365 -6.57 -7.07 -7.23
CA GLY A 365 -7.48 -6.09 -7.83
C GLY A 365 -8.85 -5.97 -7.13
N ILE A 366 -9.20 -6.91 -6.23
CA ILE A 366 -10.46 -6.92 -5.47
C ILE A 366 -10.20 -6.36 -4.07
N ARG A 367 -10.52 -5.09 -3.85
CA ARG A 367 -10.03 -4.34 -2.67
C ARG A 367 -10.94 -4.41 -1.44
N THR A 368 -12.22 -4.72 -1.59
CA THR A 368 -13.18 -4.76 -0.48
C THR A 368 -14.09 -6.00 -0.52
N ASP A 369 -14.71 -6.32 0.63
CA ASP A 369 -15.66 -7.42 0.76
C ASP A 369 -17.00 -7.07 0.11
N MET A 370 -17.72 -8.09 -0.39
CA MET A 370 -19.11 -7.97 -0.85
C MET A 370 -20.05 -8.29 0.32
N PRO A 371 -20.87 -7.36 0.81
CA PRO A 371 -21.82 -7.62 1.89
C PRO A 371 -22.97 -8.52 1.40
N LYS A 372 -23.66 -9.19 2.32
CA LYS A 372 -24.99 -9.76 2.05
C LYS A 372 -26.01 -8.63 2.09
N GLY A 373 -26.92 -8.59 1.10
CA GLY A 373 -27.97 -7.57 1.00
C GLY A 373 -27.62 -6.47 0.01
N THR A 374 -27.86 -5.23 0.37
CA THR A 374 -27.68 -4.07 -0.52
C THR A 374 -26.23 -3.89 -0.94
N VAL A 375 -26.03 -3.68 -2.24
CA VAL A 375 -24.77 -3.32 -2.88
C VAL A 375 -24.92 -1.92 -3.45
N THR A 376 -24.04 -1.02 -3.02
CA THR A 376 -24.05 0.39 -3.43
C THR A 376 -23.06 0.66 -4.55
N GLU A 377 -23.24 1.77 -5.26
CA GLU A 377 -22.32 2.26 -6.27
C GLU A 377 -20.92 2.49 -5.67
N GLY A 378 -20.86 3.12 -4.49
CA GLY A 378 -19.61 3.35 -3.79
C GLY A 378 -18.89 2.07 -3.37
N LEU A 379 -19.64 1.02 -3.02
CA LEU A 379 -19.02 -0.29 -2.76
C LEU A 379 -18.33 -0.86 -4.01
N ILE A 380 -18.99 -0.78 -5.17
CA ILE A 380 -18.39 -1.23 -6.44
C ILE A 380 -17.14 -0.40 -6.77
N GLY A 381 -17.21 0.93 -6.63
CA GLY A 381 -16.06 1.83 -6.82
C GLY A 381 -14.90 1.52 -5.88
N SER A 382 -15.20 1.25 -4.60
CA SER A 382 -14.18 0.85 -3.61
C SER A 382 -13.63 -0.55 -3.83
N MET A 383 -14.40 -1.44 -4.46
CA MET A 383 -13.96 -2.80 -4.79
C MET A 383 -13.00 -2.80 -5.97
N PHE A 384 -13.18 -1.91 -6.93
CA PHE A 384 -12.39 -1.79 -8.16
C PHE A 384 -11.89 -0.34 -8.36
N PRO A 385 -11.00 0.15 -7.50
CA PRO A 385 -10.61 1.57 -7.50
C PRO A 385 -9.62 1.93 -8.60
N PHE A 386 -9.12 0.95 -9.34
CA PHE A 386 -8.11 1.14 -10.37
C PHE A 386 -8.69 1.57 -11.72
N ASP A 387 -7.92 2.33 -12.49
CA ASP A 387 -8.27 2.76 -13.85
C ASP A 387 -8.05 1.66 -14.91
N ASN A 388 -8.03 0.40 -14.47
CA ASN A 388 -7.85 -0.76 -15.34
C ASN A 388 -8.91 -0.84 -16.45
N ARG A 389 -8.52 -1.41 -17.58
CA ARG A 389 -9.36 -1.62 -18.77
C ARG A 389 -9.36 -3.06 -19.19
N PHE A 390 -10.46 -3.53 -19.79
CA PHE A 390 -10.49 -4.86 -20.34
C PHE A 390 -9.54 -5.02 -21.53
N VAL A 391 -8.89 -6.17 -21.58
CA VAL A 391 -8.03 -6.61 -22.68
C VAL A 391 -8.38 -8.04 -23.07
N VAL A 392 -8.37 -8.35 -24.36
CA VAL A 392 -8.43 -9.72 -24.88
C VAL A 392 -7.10 -10.01 -25.57
N LEU A 393 -6.48 -11.10 -25.15
CA LEU A 393 -5.19 -11.58 -25.67
C LEU A 393 -5.38 -12.83 -26.53
N GLU A 394 -4.65 -12.88 -27.65
CA GLU A 394 -4.36 -14.10 -28.38
C GLU A 394 -3.08 -14.71 -27.78
N MET A 395 -3.24 -15.74 -26.95
CA MET A 395 -2.20 -16.24 -26.07
C MET A 395 -1.76 -17.65 -26.47
N PRO A 396 -0.48 -17.86 -26.85
CA PRO A 396 0.06 -19.19 -27.06
C PRO A 396 -0.09 -20.06 -25.81
N GLY A 397 -0.34 -21.36 -25.99
CA GLY A 397 -0.49 -22.28 -24.85
C GLY A 397 0.77 -22.37 -23.96
N THR A 398 1.95 -22.14 -24.53
CA THR A 398 3.19 -22.00 -23.75
C THR A 398 3.13 -20.82 -22.78
N GLU A 399 2.72 -19.63 -23.26
CA GLU A 399 2.60 -18.42 -22.44
C GLU A 399 1.51 -18.55 -21.37
N LEU A 400 0.40 -19.20 -21.72
CA LEU A 400 -0.67 -19.49 -20.76
C LEU A 400 -0.21 -20.45 -19.66
N ILE A 401 0.58 -21.47 -19.99
CA ILE A 401 1.15 -22.42 -19.01
C ILE A 401 2.15 -21.69 -18.10
N GLU A 402 3.01 -20.83 -18.64
CA GLU A 402 3.94 -20.03 -17.84
C GLU A 402 3.20 -19.06 -16.89
N SER A 403 2.16 -18.37 -17.38
CA SER A 403 1.30 -17.54 -16.52
C SER A 403 0.67 -18.34 -15.37
N LEU A 404 0.18 -19.54 -15.65
CA LEU A 404 -0.39 -20.42 -14.62
C LEU A 404 0.66 -20.91 -13.61
N LYS A 405 1.91 -21.12 -14.01
CA LYS A 405 3.00 -21.44 -13.08
C LYS A 405 3.25 -20.29 -12.11
N LEU A 406 3.33 -19.05 -12.60
CA LEU A 406 3.46 -17.85 -11.76
C LEU A 406 2.29 -17.72 -10.78
N MET A 407 1.05 -17.89 -11.25
CA MET A 407 -0.14 -17.86 -10.40
C MET A 407 -0.11 -18.94 -9.32
N CYS A 408 0.28 -20.17 -9.66
CA CYS A 408 0.40 -21.29 -8.70
C CYS A 408 1.47 -21.03 -7.65
N GLY A 409 2.62 -20.45 -8.04
CA GLY A 409 3.71 -20.08 -7.14
C GLY A 409 3.30 -19.14 -6.01
N ARG A 410 2.30 -18.26 -6.25
CA ARG A 410 1.75 -17.34 -5.25
C ARG A 410 0.39 -17.76 -4.64
N GLY A 411 0.02 -19.05 -4.79
CA GLY A 411 -1.20 -19.61 -4.19
C GLY A 411 -2.49 -19.37 -4.98
N GLY A 412 -2.37 -19.09 -6.29
CA GLY A 412 -3.49 -18.91 -7.20
C GLY A 412 -3.99 -17.46 -7.34
N ASP A 413 -4.78 -17.24 -8.39
CA ASP A 413 -5.49 -16.00 -8.72
C ASP A 413 -6.93 -16.28 -9.18
N ALA A 414 -7.68 -15.22 -9.43
CA ALA A 414 -9.05 -15.31 -9.90
C ALA A 414 -9.11 -15.75 -11.38
N VAL A 415 -9.79 -16.87 -11.65
CA VAL A 415 -10.00 -17.38 -13.01
C VAL A 415 -11.45 -17.74 -13.24
N SER A 416 -11.93 -17.62 -14.50
CA SER A 416 -13.28 -18.00 -14.86
C SER A 416 -13.51 -19.51 -14.76
N LYS A 417 -14.78 -19.92 -14.68
CA LYS A 417 -15.19 -21.32 -14.49
C LYS A 417 -14.65 -22.30 -15.54
N GLU A 418 -14.28 -21.79 -16.71
CA GLU A 418 -13.70 -22.57 -17.81
C GLU A 418 -12.29 -23.08 -17.52
N LEU A 419 -11.51 -22.34 -16.70
CA LEU A 419 -10.14 -22.63 -16.36
C LEU A 419 -10.02 -23.28 -14.99
N LYS A 420 -9.31 -24.41 -14.91
CA LYS A 420 -8.97 -25.07 -13.64
C LYS A 420 -7.52 -25.50 -13.64
N ALA A 421 -6.85 -25.31 -12.51
CA ALA A 421 -5.46 -25.74 -12.31
C ALA A 421 -5.25 -26.40 -10.95
N THR A 422 -4.21 -27.24 -10.84
CA THR A 422 -3.75 -27.80 -9.58
C THR A 422 -2.25 -27.64 -9.48
N TYR A 423 -1.75 -27.41 -8.26
CA TYR A 423 -0.34 -27.26 -7.95
C TYR A 423 0.05 -28.04 -6.68
N ASN A 424 1.32 -28.32 -6.53
CA ASN A 424 1.85 -29.03 -5.36
C ASN A 424 2.24 -28.04 -4.22
N LYS A 425 2.64 -28.57 -3.06
CA LYS A 425 3.06 -27.79 -1.88
C LYS A 425 4.26 -26.85 -2.14
N LYS A 426 4.98 -27.00 -3.25
CA LYS A 426 6.05 -26.07 -3.66
C LYS A 426 5.55 -24.95 -4.59
N GLY A 427 4.23 -24.89 -4.86
CA GLY A 427 3.67 -23.95 -5.81
C GLY A 427 3.85 -24.35 -7.29
N GLU A 428 4.36 -25.56 -7.59
CA GLU A 428 4.60 -25.99 -8.95
C GLU A 428 3.31 -26.49 -9.62
N LEU A 429 3.02 -25.98 -10.83
CA LEU A 429 1.85 -26.39 -11.62
C LEU A 429 1.90 -27.87 -11.95
N VAL A 430 0.89 -28.62 -11.53
CA VAL A 430 0.77 -30.08 -11.82
C VAL A 430 -0.14 -30.33 -13.02
N LYS A 431 -1.30 -29.63 -13.08
CA LYS A 431 -2.28 -29.83 -14.14
C LYS A 431 -3.05 -28.54 -14.40
N ALA A 432 -3.34 -28.26 -15.67
CA ALA A 432 -4.24 -27.18 -16.06
C ALA A 432 -5.17 -27.64 -17.20
N THR A 433 -6.43 -27.19 -17.14
CA THR A 433 -7.46 -27.51 -18.13
C THR A 433 -8.32 -26.30 -18.45
N ILE A 434 -8.72 -26.18 -19.72
CA ILE A 434 -9.77 -25.24 -20.16
C ILE A 434 -10.94 -26.07 -20.70
N LYS A 435 -12.15 -25.78 -20.19
CA LYS A 435 -13.39 -26.53 -20.54
C LYS A 435 -13.19 -28.06 -20.42
N GLY A 436 -12.43 -28.47 -19.37
CA GLY A 436 -12.12 -29.87 -19.06
C GLY A 436 -11.01 -30.51 -19.90
N LYS A 437 -10.49 -29.83 -20.93
CA LYS A 437 -9.40 -30.34 -21.79
C LYS A 437 -8.06 -29.79 -21.30
N LYS A 438 -7.03 -30.65 -21.28
CA LYS A 438 -5.65 -30.22 -20.93
C LYS A 438 -5.20 -29.11 -21.88
N ILE A 439 -4.53 -28.11 -21.34
CA ILE A 439 -3.93 -27.04 -22.14
C ILE A 439 -2.84 -27.63 -23.02
N ASP A 440 -2.93 -27.36 -24.32
CA ASP A 440 -1.97 -27.80 -25.34
C ASP A 440 -1.00 -26.64 -25.61
N PRO A 441 0.30 -26.81 -25.34
CA PRO A 441 1.29 -25.75 -25.55
C PRO A 441 1.41 -25.29 -27.03
N ASN A 442 0.96 -26.12 -27.98
CA ASN A 442 1.02 -25.82 -29.41
C ASN A 442 -0.25 -25.14 -29.95
N LYS A 443 -1.22 -24.87 -29.11
CA LYS A 443 -2.45 -24.16 -29.45
C LYS A 443 -2.42 -22.73 -28.98
N THR A 444 -3.25 -21.90 -29.60
CA THR A 444 -3.52 -20.53 -29.18
C THR A 444 -4.86 -20.47 -28.47
N TYR A 445 -4.96 -19.71 -27.41
CA TYR A 445 -6.15 -19.49 -26.60
C TYR A 445 -6.51 -18.02 -26.60
N ILE A 446 -7.80 -17.72 -26.54
CA ILE A 446 -8.30 -16.35 -26.42
C ILE A 446 -8.60 -16.10 -24.96
N VAL A 447 -7.81 -15.23 -24.33
CA VAL A 447 -7.84 -14.97 -22.88
C VAL A 447 -8.30 -13.56 -22.60
N ALA A 448 -9.35 -13.42 -21.77
CA ALA A 448 -9.81 -12.15 -21.24
C ALA A 448 -9.02 -11.77 -19.97
N THR A 449 -8.64 -10.53 -19.85
CA THR A 449 -7.91 -10.01 -18.67
C THR A 449 -8.07 -8.49 -18.58
N ILE A 450 -7.25 -7.85 -17.76
CA ILE A 450 -7.12 -6.39 -17.67
C ILE A 450 -5.75 -5.93 -18.15
N ASP A 451 -5.65 -4.67 -18.53
CA ASP A 451 -4.42 -4.06 -19.05
C ASP A 451 -3.25 -4.14 -18.06
N TYR A 452 -3.50 -4.02 -16.76
CA TYR A 452 -2.49 -4.22 -15.72
C TYR A 452 -1.76 -5.56 -15.87
N LEU A 453 -2.49 -6.68 -15.94
CA LEU A 453 -1.89 -8.01 -16.15
C LEU A 453 -1.28 -8.16 -17.55
N ALA A 454 -1.97 -7.64 -18.57
CA ALA A 454 -1.48 -7.67 -19.95
C ALA A 454 -0.19 -6.86 -20.15
N ASN A 455 0.09 -5.88 -19.28
CA ASN A 455 1.33 -5.08 -19.23
C ASN A 455 2.41 -5.69 -18.32
N GLY A 456 2.19 -6.87 -17.74
CA GLY A 456 3.16 -7.56 -16.89
C GLY A 456 2.96 -7.34 -15.39
N GLY A 457 1.89 -6.65 -14.98
CA GLY A 457 1.53 -6.51 -13.57
C GLY A 457 1.40 -7.86 -12.87
N ASP A 458 1.65 -7.91 -11.57
CA ASP A 458 1.77 -9.14 -10.77
C ASP A 458 2.73 -10.17 -11.41
N TYR A 459 3.84 -9.68 -11.99
CA TYR A 459 4.88 -10.48 -12.67
C TYR A 459 4.36 -11.32 -13.85
N MET A 460 3.22 -10.96 -14.44
CA MET A 460 2.61 -11.66 -15.57
C MET A 460 3.35 -11.37 -16.90
N THR A 461 4.67 -11.39 -16.90
CA THR A 461 5.52 -11.17 -18.08
C THR A 461 5.17 -12.04 -19.27
N PRO A 462 4.66 -13.30 -19.14
CA PRO A 462 4.19 -14.04 -20.30
C PRO A 462 3.08 -13.35 -21.09
N MET A 463 2.21 -12.58 -20.43
CA MET A 463 1.11 -11.86 -21.09
C MET A 463 1.60 -10.68 -21.96
N THR A 464 2.73 -10.07 -21.62
CA THR A 464 3.30 -8.95 -22.42
C THR A 464 3.74 -9.38 -23.83
N ARG A 465 4.03 -10.67 -24.01
CA ARG A 465 4.45 -11.26 -25.29
C ARG A 465 3.27 -11.69 -26.17
N CYS A 466 2.04 -11.54 -25.67
CA CYS A 466 0.84 -11.96 -26.36
C CYS A 466 0.26 -10.85 -27.23
N LYS A 467 -0.36 -11.23 -28.35
CA LYS A 467 -1.01 -10.27 -29.24
C LYS A 467 -2.33 -9.80 -28.63
N ARG A 468 -2.53 -8.47 -28.55
CA ARG A 468 -3.80 -7.90 -28.14
C ARG A 468 -4.79 -7.89 -29.30
N LEU A 469 -5.94 -8.48 -29.07
CA LEU A 469 -7.07 -8.49 -30.00
C LEU A 469 -8.03 -7.35 -29.73
N PHE A 470 -8.13 -6.92 -28.46
CA PHE A 470 -9.02 -5.88 -28.01
C PHE A 470 -8.43 -5.18 -26.79
N THR A 471 -8.59 -3.88 -26.70
CA THR A 471 -8.38 -3.07 -25.49
C THR A 471 -9.54 -2.10 -25.39
N ASP A 472 -10.21 -2.10 -24.25
CA ASP A 472 -11.35 -1.22 -24.02
C ASP A 472 -10.91 0.23 -23.81
N SER A 473 -11.81 1.15 -24.09
CA SER A 473 -11.64 2.59 -23.80
C SER A 473 -12.23 2.96 -22.44
N GLN A 474 -13.13 2.15 -21.90
CA GLN A 474 -13.83 2.40 -20.64
C GLN A 474 -13.16 1.65 -19.47
N LYS A 475 -13.23 2.25 -18.27
CA LYS A 475 -12.70 1.64 -17.05
C LYS A 475 -13.46 0.35 -16.69
N TYR A 476 -12.70 -0.65 -16.25
CA TYR A 476 -13.22 -1.93 -15.78
C TYR A 476 -14.32 -1.78 -14.71
N GLY A 477 -14.09 -0.93 -13.70
CA GLY A 477 -15.05 -0.68 -12.61
C GLY A 477 -16.40 -0.18 -13.09
N ASN A 478 -16.43 0.66 -14.15
CA ASN A 478 -17.68 1.15 -14.75
C ASN A 478 -18.48 0.03 -15.40
N HIS A 479 -17.81 -0.88 -16.11
CA HIS A 479 -18.49 -2.05 -16.69
C HIS A 479 -19.09 -2.96 -15.63
N ILE A 480 -18.37 -3.19 -14.53
CA ILE A 480 -18.92 -3.96 -13.40
C ILE A 480 -20.12 -3.24 -12.80
N LEU A 481 -20.07 -1.93 -12.63
CA LEU A 481 -21.20 -1.14 -12.12
C LEU A 481 -22.43 -1.29 -13.02
N GLU A 482 -22.28 -1.13 -14.33
CA GLU A 482 -23.37 -1.32 -15.28
C GLU A 482 -23.87 -2.77 -15.33
N TYR A 483 -22.98 -3.74 -15.19
CA TYR A 483 -23.34 -5.15 -15.13
C TYR A 483 -24.23 -5.46 -13.91
N VAL A 484 -23.86 -5.00 -12.72
CA VAL A 484 -24.65 -5.24 -11.50
C VAL A 484 -25.99 -4.52 -11.54
N LYS A 485 -26.07 -3.30 -12.12
CA LYS A 485 -27.33 -2.59 -12.37
C LYS A 485 -28.25 -3.40 -13.30
N ARG A 486 -27.70 -4.01 -14.35
CA ARG A 486 -28.46 -4.90 -15.27
C ARG A 486 -28.93 -6.17 -14.57
N LEU A 487 -28.13 -6.78 -13.70
CA LEU A 487 -28.55 -7.92 -12.88
C LEU A 487 -29.77 -7.57 -12.02
N GLU A 488 -29.71 -6.46 -11.31
CA GLU A 488 -30.80 -6.00 -10.43
C GLU A 488 -32.07 -5.71 -11.24
N ALA A 489 -31.94 -5.00 -12.36
CA ALA A 489 -33.07 -4.74 -13.26
C ALA A 489 -33.71 -6.02 -13.82
N ALA A 490 -32.92 -7.10 -13.97
CA ALA A 490 -33.39 -8.42 -14.35
C ALA A 490 -33.92 -9.27 -13.17
N GLY A 491 -34.02 -8.71 -11.97
CA GLY A 491 -34.41 -9.42 -10.74
C GLY A 491 -33.38 -10.47 -10.28
N LYS A 492 -32.15 -10.40 -10.76
CA LYS A 492 -31.05 -11.30 -10.38
C LYS A 492 -30.19 -10.66 -9.30
N LYS A 493 -29.68 -11.48 -8.39
CA LYS A 493 -28.79 -11.06 -7.33
C LYS A 493 -27.37 -11.52 -7.61
N ILE A 494 -26.41 -10.77 -7.09
CA ILE A 494 -25.00 -11.19 -7.08
C ILE A 494 -24.88 -12.45 -6.23
N ASP A 495 -24.31 -13.50 -6.83
CA ASP A 495 -24.07 -14.79 -6.17
C ASP A 495 -22.90 -15.52 -6.84
N ALA A 496 -22.14 -16.26 -6.05
CA ALA A 496 -21.13 -17.18 -6.54
C ALA A 496 -20.86 -18.30 -5.53
N LYS A 497 -20.38 -19.44 -6.05
CA LYS A 497 -20.02 -20.59 -5.21
C LYS A 497 -18.57 -20.46 -4.72
N ASP A 498 -18.31 -20.95 -3.51
CA ASP A 498 -16.96 -21.19 -2.99
C ASP A 498 -16.35 -22.44 -3.67
N GLU A 499 -15.99 -22.33 -4.93
CA GLU A 499 -15.32 -23.38 -5.70
C GLU A 499 -13.86 -23.00 -5.89
N VAL A 500 -12.96 -23.82 -5.38
CA VAL A 500 -11.51 -23.63 -5.59
C VAL A 500 -11.16 -24.02 -7.02
N ARG A 501 -10.83 -23.05 -7.88
CA ARG A 501 -10.50 -23.27 -9.31
C ARG A 501 -9.02 -23.50 -9.54
N ILE A 502 -8.16 -22.90 -8.70
CA ILE A 502 -6.73 -23.18 -8.64
C ILE A 502 -6.42 -23.78 -7.28
N LYS A 503 -6.13 -25.08 -7.23
CA LYS A 503 -6.13 -25.88 -6.00
C LYS A 503 -4.76 -26.48 -5.70
N GLU A 504 -4.32 -26.35 -4.44
CA GLU A 504 -3.20 -27.14 -3.90
C GLU A 504 -3.62 -28.60 -3.71
N LEU A 505 -2.70 -29.56 -4.04
CA LEU A 505 -2.90 -31.01 -3.96
C LEU A 505 -2.42 -31.59 -2.64
#